data_57ee6a6b4da297e8e74745c6c3bdfaba
#
_entry.id   57ee6a6b4da297e8e74745c6c3bdfaba
#
_cell.length_a   1.000
_cell.length_b   1.000
_cell.length_c   1.000
_cell.angle_alpha   90.00
_cell.angle_beta   90.00
_cell.angle_gamma   90.00
#
_symmetry.space_group_name_H-M   'P 1'
#
loop_
_entity.id
_entity.type
_entity.pdbx_description
1 polymer ?
#
loop_
_entity_poly.entity_id
_entity_poly.type
_entity_poly.pdbx_seq_one_letter_code
_entity_poly.pdbx_strand_id
1 'polypeptide(L)'
;MNKDKKTKKLPKWTKIVLCIFSAIILTIAALYTYSYYTVNNIVNKSEKIDLKEDELGVVDEEELKQYDDYTEIINIALLGIDSTDSTSGRSDSIMVATLDPIHNKLKLTSFMRDSYVNISNYGYDKLNHAYAYGGANLAINTLNTNFGLNITDFVAVDFASLPKIIDSLGGITIDITEEELNYINGYINNINSVSGTNSPIITTPGAHHVDGAQALAYSRIRYTSGGDFKRTERQRTVLTALFNKALNVPATQYLDVISTLAQYATTNLNTNEILKLATKIGSMGLNGVTIEQERFPIDGYYEGTMIDGIYYLTFDATATRTQVMNYIFNDQIPY
;
A
#
# COMPACT_ATOMS: atom_id res chain seq x y z
N MET A 1 -37.06 35.03 -52.78
CA MET A 1 -37.38 35.57 -51.45
C MET A 1 -36.30 35.06 -50.50
N ASN A 2 -35.21 35.84 -50.34
CA ASN A 2 -34.06 35.46 -49.52
C ASN A 2 -34.29 35.98 -48.08
N LYS A 3 -34.53 35.07 -47.07
CA LYS A 3 -34.66 35.47 -45.68
C LYS A 3 -33.24 35.56 -45.08
N ASP A 4 -32.74 36.79 -44.95
CA ASP A 4 -31.54 37.06 -44.15
C ASP A 4 -31.72 36.58 -42.73
N LYS A 5 -31.04 35.48 -42.35
CA LYS A 5 -30.92 35.02 -40.97
C LYS A 5 -30.01 36.00 -40.21
N LYS A 6 -30.60 37.02 -39.56
CA LYS A 6 -29.90 37.87 -38.59
C LYS A 6 -29.35 37.00 -37.46
N THR A 7 -28.05 36.73 -37.46
CA THR A 7 -27.36 36.12 -36.34
C THR A 7 -27.48 37.03 -35.11
N LYS A 8 -28.22 36.64 -34.08
CA LYS A 8 -28.32 37.38 -32.83
C LYS A 8 -26.95 37.42 -32.15
N LYS A 9 -26.33 38.59 -32.09
CA LYS A 9 -25.09 38.80 -31.36
C LYS A 9 -25.32 38.50 -29.86
N LEU A 10 -24.50 37.62 -29.28
CA LEU A 10 -24.54 37.31 -27.83
C LEU A 10 -24.32 38.59 -27.01
N PRO A 11 -25.07 38.77 -25.88
CA PRO A 11 -24.90 39.90 -24.97
C PRO A 11 -23.45 39.98 -24.44
N LYS A 12 -22.96 41.17 -24.11
CA LYS A 12 -21.58 41.38 -23.66
C LYS A 12 -21.24 40.54 -22.40
N TRP A 13 -22.16 40.45 -21.46
CA TRP A 13 -21.99 39.66 -20.25
C TRP A 13 -21.83 38.13 -20.50
N THR A 14 -22.56 37.59 -21.50
CA THR A 14 -22.41 36.16 -21.87
C THR A 14 -21.03 35.88 -22.48
N LYS A 15 -20.44 36.85 -23.22
CA LYS A 15 -19.08 36.73 -23.74
C LYS A 15 -18.04 36.73 -22.60
N ILE A 16 -18.26 37.58 -21.57
CA ILE A 16 -17.37 37.65 -20.38
C ILE A 16 -17.45 36.34 -19.63
N VAL A 17 -18.64 35.80 -19.38
CA VAL A 17 -18.82 34.48 -18.72
C VAL A 17 -18.15 33.35 -19.51
N LEU A 18 -18.31 33.32 -20.84
CA LEU A 18 -17.64 32.35 -21.69
C LEU A 18 -16.11 32.47 -21.64
N CYS A 19 -15.57 33.72 -21.63
CA CYS A 19 -14.12 33.92 -21.49
C CYS A 19 -13.59 33.44 -20.13
N ILE A 20 -14.32 33.74 -19.04
CA ILE A 20 -13.93 33.26 -17.69
C ILE A 20 -13.97 31.75 -17.63
N PHE A 21 -15.04 31.13 -18.16
CA PHE A 21 -15.19 29.67 -18.19
C PHE A 21 -14.10 29.00 -19.04
N SER A 22 -13.77 29.59 -20.21
CA SER A 22 -12.66 29.11 -21.05
C SER A 22 -11.32 29.26 -20.34
N ALA A 23 -11.08 30.36 -19.62
CA ALA A 23 -9.85 30.57 -18.87
C ALA A 23 -9.72 29.53 -17.74
N ILE A 24 -10.80 29.22 -17.02
CA ILE A 24 -10.82 28.17 -15.98
C ILE A 24 -10.49 26.81 -16.60
N ILE A 25 -11.12 26.43 -17.72
CA ILE A 25 -10.85 25.17 -18.41
C ILE A 25 -9.38 25.09 -18.84
N LEU A 26 -8.83 26.16 -19.41
CA LEU A 26 -7.44 26.21 -19.83
C LEU A 26 -6.48 26.09 -18.65
N THR A 27 -6.81 26.71 -17.52
CA THR A 27 -6.00 26.60 -16.29
C THR A 27 -6.02 25.16 -15.75
N ILE A 28 -7.20 24.52 -15.70
CA ILE A 28 -7.34 23.12 -15.27
C ILE A 28 -6.56 22.20 -16.21
N ALA A 29 -6.69 22.39 -17.54
CA ALA A 29 -5.96 21.60 -18.53
C ALA A 29 -4.44 21.80 -18.41
N ALA A 30 -3.98 23.00 -18.16
CA ALA A 30 -2.56 23.30 -17.96
C ALA A 30 -2.02 22.65 -16.67
N LEU A 31 -2.77 22.70 -15.57
CA LEU A 31 -2.42 22.04 -14.31
C LEU A 31 -2.38 20.53 -14.47
N TYR A 32 -3.38 19.95 -15.14
CA TYR A 32 -3.40 18.51 -15.43
C TYR A 32 -2.19 18.10 -16.29
N THR A 33 -1.92 18.84 -17.36
CA THR A 33 -0.79 18.55 -18.26
C THR A 33 0.55 18.68 -17.53
N TYR A 34 0.69 19.68 -16.67
CA TYR A 34 1.89 19.87 -15.84
C TYR A 34 2.06 18.70 -14.85
N SER A 35 1.00 18.33 -14.14
CA SER A 35 1.02 17.20 -13.21
C SER A 35 1.33 15.89 -13.92
N TYR A 36 0.68 15.64 -15.07
CA TYR A 36 0.94 14.47 -15.89
C TYR A 36 2.41 14.39 -16.34
N TYR A 37 2.93 15.49 -16.89
CA TYR A 37 4.32 15.53 -17.37
C TYR A 37 5.31 15.32 -16.22
N THR A 38 5.06 15.93 -15.07
CA THR A 38 5.94 15.80 -13.88
C THR A 38 5.91 14.37 -13.35
N VAL A 39 4.73 13.81 -13.11
CA VAL A 39 4.58 12.42 -12.64
C VAL A 39 5.17 11.44 -13.65
N ASN A 40 4.92 11.63 -14.96
CA ASN A 40 5.46 10.77 -16.00
C ASN A 40 7.00 10.78 -16.03
N ASN A 41 7.63 11.93 -15.84
CA ASN A 41 9.10 12.02 -15.75
C ASN A 41 9.66 11.34 -14.51
N ILE A 42 8.91 11.36 -13.41
CA ILE A 42 9.27 10.69 -12.16
C ILE A 42 9.14 9.18 -12.34
N VAL A 43 7.96 8.73 -12.77
CA VAL A 43 7.61 7.31 -12.92
C VAL A 43 8.47 6.60 -13.97
N ASN A 44 8.88 7.30 -15.03
CA ASN A 44 9.79 6.73 -16.04
C ASN A 44 11.25 6.56 -15.53
N LYS A 45 11.58 7.10 -14.36
CA LYS A 45 12.89 6.90 -13.70
C LYS A 45 12.84 5.81 -12.62
N SER A 46 11.63 5.38 -12.22
CA SER A 46 11.46 4.29 -11.27
C SER A 46 11.71 2.93 -11.93
N GLU A 47 12.09 1.98 -11.13
CA GLU A 47 12.16 0.58 -11.55
C GLU A 47 10.75 0.04 -11.75
N LYS A 48 10.44 -0.37 -12.98
CA LYS A 48 9.14 -0.95 -13.33
C LYS A 48 9.28 -2.43 -13.60
N ILE A 49 8.30 -3.16 -13.11
CA ILE A 49 8.12 -4.58 -13.44
C ILE A 49 6.75 -4.72 -14.11
N ASP A 50 6.75 -5.14 -15.36
CA ASP A 50 5.51 -5.47 -16.06
C ASP A 50 4.97 -6.79 -15.52
N LEU A 51 3.72 -6.79 -15.09
CA LEU A 51 3.01 -7.99 -14.66
C LEU A 51 2.35 -8.64 -15.86
N LYS A 52 2.23 -9.98 -15.80
CA LYS A 52 1.46 -10.75 -16.77
C LYS A 52 0.02 -10.88 -16.25
N GLU A 53 -0.85 -10.01 -16.70
CA GLU A 53 -2.22 -9.88 -16.20
C GLU A 53 -3.01 -11.19 -16.25
N ASP A 54 -2.80 -12.01 -17.28
CA ASP A 54 -3.42 -13.32 -17.46
C ASP A 54 -2.94 -14.39 -16.46
N GLU A 55 -1.79 -14.15 -15.81
CA GLU A 55 -1.22 -15.05 -14.79
C GLU A 55 -1.51 -14.60 -13.35
N LEU A 56 -2.21 -13.48 -13.11
CA LEU A 56 -2.41 -12.91 -11.77
C LEU A 56 -3.43 -13.67 -10.91
N GLY A 57 -4.21 -14.60 -11.49
CA GLY A 57 -5.17 -15.38 -10.74
C GLY A 57 -6.25 -14.57 -10.04
N VAL A 58 -6.62 -13.43 -10.63
CA VAL A 58 -7.69 -12.56 -10.13
C VAL A 58 -8.98 -13.36 -9.96
N VAL A 59 -9.69 -13.13 -8.85
CA VAL A 59 -10.97 -13.77 -8.58
C VAL A 59 -11.98 -13.49 -9.70
N ASP A 60 -12.82 -14.48 -10.00
CA ASP A 60 -13.81 -14.37 -11.06
C ASP A 60 -14.77 -13.20 -10.78
N GLU A 61 -15.03 -12.41 -11.81
CA GLU A 61 -15.95 -11.28 -11.74
C GLU A 61 -17.35 -11.70 -11.28
N GLU A 62 -17.82 -12.89 -11.66
CA GLU A 62 -19.10 -13.43 -11.21
C GLU A 62 -19.14 -13.63 -9.68
N GLU A 63 -18.00 -14.00 -9.06
CA GLU A 63 -17.91 -14.11 -7.60
C GLU A 63 -17.92 -12.73 -6.92
N LEU A 64 -17.39 -11.69 -7.55
CA LEU A 64 -17.39 -10.33 -7.01
C LEU A 64 -18.76 -9.63 -7.14
N LYS A 65 -19.61 -10.02 -8.10
CA LYS A 65 -20.94 -9.41 -8.30
C LYS A 65 -21.88 -9.55 -7.11
N GLN A 66 -21.57 -10.43 -6.14
CA GLN A 66 -22.33 -10.51 -4.89
C GLN A 66 -22.07 -9.32 -3.95
N TYR A 67 -21.03 -8.53 -4.19
CA TYR A 67 -20.64 -7.37 -3.41
C TYR A 67 -21.04 -6.10 -4.17
N ASP A 68 -21.85 -5.24 -3.53
CA ASP A 68 -22.24 -3.97 -4.12
C ASP A 68 -21.01 -3.08 -4.35
N ASP A 69 -20.98 -2.41 -5.50
CA ASP A 69 -19.94 -1.43 -5.85
C ASP A 69 -18.47 -1.92 -5.78
N TYR A 70 -18.21 -3.26 -5.86
CA TYR A 70 -16.87 -3.83 -5.80
C TYR A 70 -15.90 -3.20 -6.82
N THR A 71 -16.40 -2.67 -7.94
CA THR A 71 -15.60 -2.01 -8.98
C THR A 71 -15.00 -0.67 -8.54
N GLU A 72 -15.54 -0.07 -7.48
CA GLU A 72 -15.02 1.17 -6.89
C GLU A 72 -13.85 0.90 -5.93
N ILE A 73 -13.72 -0.33 -5.44
CA ILE A 73 -12.70 -0.75 -4.49
C ILE A 73 -11.40 -1.05 -5.24
N ILE A 74 -10.29 -0.47 -4.79
CA ILE A 74 -8.98 -0.68 -5.40
C ILE A 74 -8.07 -1.39 -4.40
N ASN A 75 -7.52 -2.53 -4.80
CA ASN A 75 -6.60 -3.33 -4.01
C ASN A 75 -5.19 -3.27 -4.60
N ILE A 76 -4.20 -2.88 -3.78
CA ILE A 76 -2.79 -2.80 -4.17
C ILE A 76 -1.97 -3.67 -3.20
N ALA A 77 -1.17 -4.60 -3.72
CA ALA A 77 -0.25 -5.36 -2.89
C ALA A 77 0.91 -4.48 -2.43
N LEU A 78 1.18 -4.47 -1.12
CA LEU A 78 2.33 -3.81 -0.51
C LEU A 78 3.29 -4.90 -0.01
N LEU A 79 4.47 -4.99 -0.63
CA LEU A 79 5.43 -6.06 -0.39
C LEU A 79 6.72 -5.50 0.20
N GLY A 80 7.03 -5.89 1.43
CA GLY A 80 8.30 -5.58 2.08
C GLY A 80 9.31 -6.72 1.84
N ILE A 81 10.38 -6.43 1.09
CA ILE A 81 11.32 -7.45 0.63
C ILE A 81 12.54 -7.51 1.56
N ASP A 82 12.84 -8.71 2.07
CA ASP A 82 14.05 -8.97 2.87
C ASP A 82 15.26 -9.17 1.95
N SER A 83 15.68 -8.10 1.34
CA SER A 83 16.84 -8.04 0.45
C SER A 83 17.36 -6.60 0.39
N THR A 84 18.56 -6.43 -0.18
CA THR A 84 19.07 -5.12 -0.61
C THR A 84 18.63 -4.74 -2.02
N ASP A 85 17.90 -5.63 -2.68
CA ASP A 85 17.38 -5.51 -4.03
C ASP A 85 15.92 -5.98 -4.03
N SER A 86 15.00 -5.11 -4.41
CA SER A 86 13.55 -5.36 -4.41
C SER A 86 13.09 -6.38 -5.46
N THR A 87 13.97 -6.81 -6.34
CA THR A 87 13.68 -7.83 -7.38
C THR A 87 13.97 -9.25 -6.93
N SER A 88 14.68 -9.44 -5.82
CA SER A 88 15.09 -10.74 -5.28
C SER A 88 14.85 -10.81 -3.77
N GLY A 89 14.66 -12.01 -3.23
CA GLY A 89 14.43 -12.24 -1.80
C GLY A 89 13.02 -12.70 -1.48
N ARG A 90 12.67 -12.71 -0.19
CA ARG A 90 11.34 -13.10 0.29
C ARG A 90 10.55 -11.85 0.70
N SER A 91 9.25 -11.88 0.45
CA SER A 91 8.34 -10.85 0.95
C SER A 91 8.01 -11.11 2.43
N ASP A 92 8.86 -10.60 3.33
CA ASP A 92 8.69 -10.80 4.78
C ASP A 92 7.61 -9.89 5.40
N SER A 93 7.13 -8.90 4.66
CA SER A 93 5.93 -8.12 4.94
C SER A 93 5.00 -8.22 3.74
N ILE A 94 3.81 -8.73 3.93
CA ILE A 94 2.81 -8.93 2.87
C ILE A 94 1.52 -8.27 3.32
N MET A 95 1.14 -7.20 2.65
CA MET A 95 -0.08 -6.45 2.95
C MET A 95 -0.83 -6.12 1.68
N VAL A 96 -2.11 -5.81 1.84
CA VAL A 96 -2.96 -5.23 0.80
C VAL A 96 -3.47 -3.90 1.33
N ALA A 97 -3.21 -2.84 0.57
CA ALA A 97 -3.86 -1.56 0.77
C ALA A 97 -5.13 -1.53 -0.07
N THR A 98 -6.28 -1.46 0.62
CA THR A 98 -7.59 -1.35 -0.02
C THR A 98 -8.08 0.08 0.10
N LEU A 99 -8.26 0.74 -1.04
CA LEU A 99 -8.92 2.04 -1.11
C LEU A 99 -10.42 1.80 -1.29
N ASP A 100 -11.18 2.13 -0.27
CA ASP A 100 -12.63 1.96 -0.20
C ASP A 100 -13.31 3.36 -0.13
N PRO A 101 -13.63 3.95 -1.28
CA PRO A 101 -14.25 5.27 -1.34
C PRO A 101 -15.70 5.25 -0.89
N ILE A 102 -16.37 4.10 -0.87
CA ILE A 102 -17.77 3.93 -0.49
C ILE A 102 -17.91 4.19 1.01
N HIS A 103 -17.03 3.60 1.81
CA HIS A 103 -17.01 3.73 3.26
C HIS A 103 -16.00 4.79 3.76
N ASN A 104 -15.34 5.48 2.83
CA ASN A 104 -14.31 6.48 3.12
C ASN A 104 -13.14 5.92 3.95
N LYS A 105 -12.67 4.73 3.59
CA LYS A 105 -11.66 3.97 4.32
C LYS A 105 -10.43 3.65 3.47
N LEU A 106 -9.29 3.61 4.14
CA LEU A 106 -8.08 2.94 3.68
C LEU A 106 -7.85 1.74 4.59
N LYS A 107 -8.00 0.52 4.08
CA LYS A 107 -7.80 -0.70 4.86
C LYS A 107 -6.39 -1.23 4.61
N LEU A 108 -5.65 -1.50 5.68
CA LEU A 108 -4.33 -2.14 5.64
C LEU A 108 -4.47 -3.58 6.14
N THR A 109 -4.52 -4.51 5.21
CA THR A 109 -4.73 -5.93 5.48
C THR A 109 -3.42 -6.68 5.40
N SER A 110 -2.94 -7.23 6.53
CA SER A 110 -1.73 -8.06 6.56
C SER A 110 -2.07 -9.53 6.35
N PHE A 111 -1.23 -10.21 5.58
CA PHE A 111 -1.24 -11.66 5.42
C PHE A 111 0.00 -12.26 6.07
N MET A 112 -0.21 -13.27 6.94
CA MET A 112 0.91 -13.88 7.67
C MET A 112 1.84 -14.60 6.70
N ARG A 113 3.12 -14.22 6.71
CA ARG A 113 4.14 -14.70 5.76
C ARG A 113 4.36 -16.21 5.78
N ASP A 114 4.16 -16.85 6.96
CA ASP A 114 4.31 -18.28 7.16
C ASP A 114 3.03 -19.09 6.85
N SER A 115 1.96 -18.42 6.33
CA SER A 115 0.72 -19.08 5.91
C SER A 115 0.99 -20.17 4.89
N TYR A 116 0.45 -21.38 5.15
CA TYR A 116 0.57 -22.54 4.27
C TYR A 116 -0.45 -22.46 3.16
N VAL A 117 0.01 -22.04 1.99
CA VAL A 117 -0.82 -21.72 0.82
C VAL A 117 -0.38 -22.49 -0.42
N ASN A 118 -1.28 -22.68 -1.37
CA ASN A 118 -0.93 -23.22 -2.66
C ASN A 118 -0.29 -22.13 -3.54
N ILE A 119 0.95 -22.36 -3.97
CA ILE A 119 1.68 -21.49 -4.89
C ILE A 119 1.67 -22.14 -6.28
N SER A 120 1.18 -21.45 -7.28
CA SER A 120 1.04 -21.97 -8.66
C SER A 120 2.37 -22.54 -9.17
N ASN A 121 2.33 -23.77 -9.67
CA ASN A 121 3.48 -24.57 -10.16
C ASN A 121 4.50 -25.03 -9.09
N TYR A 122 4.34 -24.64 -7.82
CA TYR A 122 5.26 -25.01 -6.72
C TYR A 122 4.58 -25.86 -5.64
N GLY A 123 3.24 -25.92 -5.62
CA GLY A 123 2.48 -26.62 -4.59
C GLY A 123 2.35 -25.81 -3.29
N TYR A 124 2.13 -26.52 -2.18
CA TYR A 124 1.92 -25.87 -0.89
C TYR A 124 3.24 -25.48 -0.22
N ASP A 125 3.38 -24.19 0.13
CA ASP A 125 4.52 -23.65 0.85
C ASP A 125 4.13 -22.37 1.60
N LYS A 126 5.10 -21.70 2.23
CA LYS A 126 4.92 -20.40 2.89
C LYS A 126 4.57 -19.32 1.88
N LEU A 127 3.62 -18.48 2.22
CA LEU A 127 3.18 -17.36 1.37
C LEU A 127 4.36 -16.45 0.91
N ASN A 128 5.31 -16.19 1.80
CA ASN A 128 6.45 -15.33 1.46
C ASN A 128 7.45 -15.95 0.47
N HIS A 129 7.40 -17.26 0.25
CA HIS A 129 8.22 -17.94 -0.75
C HIS A 129 7.72 -17.67 -2.19
N ALA A 130 6.44 -17.31 -2.37
CA ALA A 130 5.90 -16.98 -3.69
C ALA A 130 6.71 -15.85 -4.37
N TYR A 131 7.10 -14.82 -3.61
CA TYR A 131 7.94 -13.74 -4.16
C TYR A 131 9.35 -14.24 -4.54
N ALA A 132 9.95 -15.08 -3.73
CA ALA A 132 11.28 -15.66 -4.02
C ALA A 132 11.27 -16.57 -5.25
N TYR A 133 10.15 -17.25 -5.54
CA TYR A 133 10.02 -18.17 -6.66
C TYR A 133 9.68 -17.48 -7.98
N GLY A 134 8.86 -16.44 -7.96
CA GLY A 134 8.37 -15.80 -9.17
C GLY A 134 8.09 -14.30 -9.07
N GLY A 135 8.74 -13.62 -8.11
CA GLY A 135 8.63 -12.17 -7.95
C GLY A 135 7.21 -11.70 -7.61
N ALA A 136 6.93 -10.45 -7.94
CA ALA A 136 5.65 -9.82 -7.67
C ALA A 136 4.49 -10.55 -8.35
N ASN A 137 4.67 -11.04 -9.58
CA ASN A 137 3.62 -11.73 -10.33
C ASN A 137 3.09 -12.96 -9.59
N LEU A 138 3.99 -13.84 -9.14
CA LEU A 138 3.60 -15.06 -8.41
C LEU A 138 3.10 -14.75 -7.00
N ALA A 139 3.64 -13.72 -6.33
CA ALA A 139 3.14 -13.29 -5.02
C ALA A 139 1.69 -12.78 -5.11
N ILE A 140 1.36 -11.97 -6.13
CA ILE A 140 0.00 -11.49 -6.38
C ILE A 140 -0.92 -12.65 -6.77
N ASN A 141 -0.48 -13.53 -7.69
CA ASN A 141 -1.24 -14.72 -8.04
C ASN A 141 -1.61 -15.53 -6.79
N THR A 142 -0.63 -15.74 -5.90
CA THR A 142 -0.84 -16.52 -4.67
C THR A 142 -1.83 -15.83 -3.73
N LEU A 143 -1.77 -14.50 -3.59
CA LEU A 143 -2.74 -13.73 -2.81
C LEU A 143 -4.15 -13.83 -3.41
N ASN A 144 -4.28 -13.57 -4.69
CA ASN A 144 -5.57 -13.58 -5.39
C ASN A 144 -6.24 -14.95 -5.30
N THR A 145 -5.52 -16.02 -5.63
CA THR A 145 -6.09 -17.38 -5.70
C THR A 145 -6.45 -17.92 -4.32
N ASN A 146 -5.62 -17.71 -3.29
CA ASN A 146 -5.87 -18.27 -1.96
C ASN A 146 -6.87 -17.45 -1.14
N PHE A 147 -6.95 -16.12 -1.35
CA PHE A 147 -7.76 -15.22 -0.51
C PHE A 147 -8.92 -14.54 -1.25
N GLY A 148 -9.13 -14.82 -2.54
CA GLY A 148 -10.25 -14.27 -3.31
C GLY A 148 -10.13 -12.79 -3.63
N LEU A 149 -8.93 -12.35 -4.02
CA LEU A 149 -8.64 -10.96 -4.27
C LEU A 149 -8.59 -10.64 -5.78
N ASN A 150 -8.68 -9.35 -6.10
CA ASN A 150 -8.61 -8.82 -7.46
C ASN A 150 -7.43 -7.85 -7.63
N ILE A 151 -6.29 -8.19 -7.03
CA ILE A 151 -5.10 -7.37 -7.08
C ILE A 151 -4.48 -7.43 -8.48
N THR A 152 -4.25 -6.27 -9.09
CA THR A 152 -3.55 -6.09 -10.35
C THR A 152 -2.29 -5.24 -10.22
N ASP A 153 -2.15 -4.54 -9.09
CA ASP A 153 -1.11 -3.56 -8.88
C ASP A 153 -0.34 -3.83 -7.59
N PHE A 154 0.93 -3.45 -7.58
CA PHE A 154 1.77 -3.61 -6.40
C PHE A 154 2.74 -2.45 -6.18
N VAL A 155 3.21 -2.35 -4.95
CA VAL A 155 4.37 -1.56 -4.54
C VAL A 155 5.26 -2.44 -3.69
N ALA A 156 6.49 -2.66 -4.12
CA ALA A 156 7.51 -3.38 -3.35
C ALA A 156 8.58 -2.41 -2.86
N VAL A 157 8.97 -2.57 -1.59
CA VAL A 157 10.00 -1.75 -0.93
C VAL A 157 10.94 -2.69 -0.19
N ASP A 158 12.23 -2.53 -0.39
CA ASP A 158 13.25 -3.24 0.39
C ASP A 158 13.53 -2.56 1.74
N PHE A 159 14.19 -3.27 2.64
CA PHE A 159 14.50 -2.75 3.97
C PHE A 159 15.52 -1.58 3.99
N ALA A 160 16.29 -1.38 2.93
CA ALA A 160 17.22 -0.26 2.83
C ALA A 160 16.52 1.01 2.35
N SER A 161 15.43 0.86 1.62
CA SER A 161 14.64 1.94 1.02
C SER A 161 13.59 2.51 1.98
N LEU A 162 12.98 1.70 2.85
CA LEU A 162 11.96 2.15 3.80
C LEU A 162 12.43 3.31 4.70
N PRO A 163 13.63 3.28 5.31
CA PRO A 163 14.13 4.42 6.08
C PRO A 163 14.20 5.71 5.27
N LYS A 164 14.66 5.64 4.02
CA LYS A 164 14.80 6.81 3.14
C LYS A 164 13.45 7.42 2.79
N ILE A 165 12.42 6.59 2.58
CA ILE A 165 11.04 7.04 2.36
C ILE A 165 10.54 7.81 3.59
N ILE A 166 10.74 7.24 4.79
CA ILE A 166 10.30 7.86 6.05
C ILE A 166 11.03 9.19 6.30
N ASP A 167 12.35 9.21 6.12
CA ASP A 167 13.18 10.40 6.32
C ASP A 167 12.81 11.53 5.35
N SER A 168 12.48 11.20 4.10
CA SER A 168 12.08 12.20 3.11
C SER A 168 10.76 12.90 3.45
N LEU A 169 9.88 12.22 4.19
CA LEU A 169 8.64 12.79 4.73
C LEU A 169 8.86 13.52 6.07
N GLY A 170 10.11 13.57 6.53
CA GLY A 170 10.50 14.21 7.78
C GLY A 170 10.18 13.37 9.01
N GLY A 171 10.16 12.04 8.90
CA GLY A 171 9.87 11.11 9.99
C GLY A 171 8.38 10.90 10.24
N ILE A 172 8.08 9.95 11.12
CA ILE A 172 6.72 9.57 11.52
C ILE A 172 6.59 9.55 13.05
N THR A 173 5.37 9.51 13.57
CA THR A 173 5.12 9.38 15.01
C THR A 173 4.66 7.97 15.34
N ILE A 174 5.34 7.32 16.30
CA ILE A 174 5.02 5.97 16.79
C ILE A 174 4.95 6.01 18.30
N ASP A 175 3.94 5.34 18.87
CA ASP A 175 3.83 5.11 20.31
C ASP A 175 4.59 3.83 20.66
N ILE A 176 5.59 3.93 21.54
CA ILE A 176 6.50 2.86 21.92
C ILE A 176 6.18 2.42 23.34
N THR A 177 5.85 1.15 23.50
CA THR A 177 5.55 0.56 24.82
C THR A 177 6.83 0.31 25.63
N GLU A 178 6.70 0.11 26.97
CA GLU A 178 7.82 -0.28 27.82
C GLU A 178 8.46 -1.60 27.38
N GLU A 179 7.65 -2.57 26.94
CA GLU A 179 8.16 -3.85 26.44
C GLU A 179 9.02 -3.65 25.19
N GLU A 180 8.58 -2.81 24.24
CA GLU A 180 9.29 -2.52 23.01
C GLU A 180 10.58 -1.73 23.25
N LEU A 181 10.57 -0.81 24.22
CA LEU A 181 11.73 -0.02 24.61
C LEU A 181 12.93 -0.90 25.00
N ASN A 182 12.67 -2.06 25.61
CA ASN A 182 13.72 -3.02 26.01
C ASN A 182 14.47 -3.61 24.81
N TYR A 183 13.88 -3.59 23.61
CA TYR A 183 14.46 -4.22 22.41
C TYR A 183 14.86 -3.22 21.34
N ILE A 184 14.11 -2.13 21.16
CA ILE A 184 14.25 -1.22 20.01
C ILE A 184 15.68 -0.68 19.84
N ASN A 185 16.35 -0.33 20.95
CA ASN A 185 17.68 0.26 20.91
C ASN A 185 18.76 -0.71 20.39
N GLY A 186 18.59 -2.01 20.64
CA GLY A 186 19.45 -3.04 20.05
C GLY A 186 19.32 -3.08 18.51
N TYR A 187 18.11 -2.94 18.00
CA TYR A 187 17.85 -2.87 16.55
C TYR A 187 18.34 -1.54 15.95
N ILE A 188 18.16 -0.40 16.64
CA ILE A 188 18.70 0.91 16.20
C ILE A 188 20.23 0.84 16.05
N ASN A 189 20.92 0.32 17.06
CA ASN A 189 22.38 0.18 17.03
C ASN A 189 22.85 -0.74 15.89
N ASN A 190 22.13 -1.83 15.64
CA ASN A 190 22.40 -2.75 14.53
C ASN A 190 22.24 -2.03 13.18
N ILE A 191 21.12 -1.31 12.97
CA ILE A 191 20.86 -0.57 11.74
C ILE A 191 21.90 0.52 11.54
N ASN A 192 22.23 1.30 12.57
CA ASN A 192 23.29 2.30 12.52
C ASN A 192 24.63 1.70 12.05
N SER A 193 24.99 0.54 12.60
CA SER A 193 26.23 -0.15 12.23
C SER A 193 26.24 -0.63 10.79
N VAL A 194 25.14 -1.20 10.29
CA VAL A 194 25.02 -1.77 8.95
C VAL A 194 24.87 -0.69 7.88
N SER A 195 24.07 0.36 8.16
CA SER A 195 23.73 1.40 7.19
C SER A 195 24.61 2.65 7.29
N GLY A 196 25.51 2.72 8.29
CA GLY A 196 26.37 3.89 8.51
C GLY A 196 25.57 5.13 8.98
N THR A 197 24.39 4.93 9.56
CA THR A 197 23.57 6.00 10.14
C THR A 197 23.95 6.26 11.60
N ASN A 198 23.43 7.35 12.19
CA ASN A 198 23.65 7.68 13.58
C ASN A 198 22.34 8.15 14.26
N SER A 199 21.30 7.34 14.08
CA SER A 199 20.01 7.61 14.70
C SER A 199 20.10 7.46 16.22
N PRO A 200 19.52 8.40 17.00
CA PRO A 200 19.59 8.37 18.45
C PRO A 200 18.81 7.19 19.03
N ILE A 201 19.24 6.72 20.20
CA ILE A 201 18.48 5.74 20.98
C ILE A 201 17.24 6.41 21.60
N ILE A 202 16.21 5.60 21.85
CA ILE A 202 14.98 6.01 22.52
C ILE A 202 15.08 5.64 24.02
N THR A 203 14.80 6.58 24.90
CA THR A 203 15.07 6.41 26.34
C THR A 203 13.82 6.28 27.21
N THR A 204 12.64 6.58 26.66
CA THR A 204 11.36 6.53 27.38
C THR A 204 10.30 5.87 26.54
N PRO A 205 9.28 5.23 27.14
CA PRO A 205 8.09 4.81 26.41
C PRO A 205 7.22 6.03 26.04
N GLY A 206 6.21 5.82 25.20
CA GLY A 206 5.25 6.82 24.75
C GLY A 206 5.45 7.24 23.30
N ALA A 207 4.75 8.31 22.90
CA ALA A 207 4.77 8.81 21.55
C ALA A 207 6.11 9.50 21.21
N HIS A 208 6.79 9.00 20.19
CA HIS A 208 8.05 9.53 19.69
C HIS A 208 7.95 9.89 18.21
N HIS A 209 8.53 11.03 17.85
CA HIS A 209 8.83 11.34 16.46
C HIS A 209 10.11 10.58 16.09
N VAL A 210 9.99 9.61 15.20
CA VAL A 210 11.07 8.69 14.84
C VAL A 210 11.54 8.92 13.40
N ASP A 211 12.83 8.79 13.19
CA ASP A 211 13.45 8.77 11.86
C ASP A 211 13.29 7.39 11.19
N GLY A 212 13.76 7.26 9.94
CA GLY A 212 13.62 6.03 9.18
C GLY A 212 14.33 4.83 9.80
N ALA A 213 15.50 5.01 10.39
CA ALA A 213 16.24 3.92 11.02
C ALA A 213 15.55 3.46 12.31
N GLN A 214 15.02 4.38 13.10
CA GLN A 214 14.22 4.06 14.30
C GLN A 214 12.91 3.36 13.95
N ALA A 215 12.20 3.81 12.89
CA ALA A 215 10.98 3.18 12.41
C ALA A 215 11.23 1.77 11.86
N LEU A 216 12.33 1.58 11.12
CA LEU A 216 12.76 0.24 10.67
C LEU A 216 13.10 -0.65 11.87
N ALA A 217 13.81 -0.12 12.87
CA ALA A 217 14.14 -0.85 14.10
C ALA A 217 12.87 -1.32 14.81
N TYR A 218 11.87 -0.44 14.97
CA TYR A 218 10.58 -0.76 15.56
C TYR A 218 9.87 -1.89 14.78
N SER A 219 9.80 -1.81 13.45
CA SER A 219 9.15 -2.80 12.60
C SER A 219 9.81 -4.19 12.66
N ARG A 220 11.06 -4.28 13.12
CA ARG A 220 11.85 -5.53 13.20
C ARG A 220 11.82 -6.21 14.56
N ILE A 221 11.25 -5.61 15.60
CA ILE A 221 11.17 -6.20 16.94
C ILE A 221 10.39 -7.52 16.89
N ARG A 222 11.00 -8.62 17.39
CA ARG A 222 10.43 -9.99 17.40
C ARG A 222 10.28 -10.59 18.78
N TYR A 223 11.07 -10.13 19.76
CA TYR A 223 11.23 -10.79 21.06
C TYR A 223 10.24 -10.31 22.14
N THR A 224 9.18 -9.63 21.74
CA THR A 224 8.07 -9.28 22.62
C THR A 224 7.06 -10.42 22.69
N SER A 225 6.16 -10.39 23.67
CA SER A 225 4.99 -11.27 23.74
C SER A 225 4.21 -11.23 22.41
N GLY A 226 3.83 -12.39 21.86
CA GLY A 226 3.12 -12.52 20.58
C GLY A 226 4.01 -12.63 19.33
N GLY A 227 5.34 -12.57 19.45
CA GLY A 227 6.30 -12.98 18.41
C GLY A 227 6.07 -12.35 17.03
N ASP A 228 5.92 -13.19 15.98
CA ASP A 228 5.77 -12.74 14.59
C ASP A 228 4.45 -11.99 14.32
N PHE A 229 3.38 -12.29 15.05
CA PHE A 229 2.12 -11.55 14.97
C PHE A 229 2.29 -10.10 15.41
N LYS A 230 3.00 -9.87 16.52
CA LYS A 230 3.31 -8.51 17.00
C LYS A 230 4.28 -7.77 16.08
N ARG A 231 5.20 -8.48 15.43
CA ARG A 231 6.02 -7.86 14.38
C ARG A 231 5.16 -7.38 13.21
N THR A 232 4.24 -8.20 12.72
CA THR A 232 3.31 -7.84 11.64
C THR A 232 2.42 -6.65 12.04
N GLU A 233 1.96 -6.58 13.29
CA GLU A 233 1.24 -5.42 13.83
C GLU A 233 2.11 -4.16 13.80
N ARG A 234 3.39 -4.22 14.23
CA ARG A 234 4.32 -3.08 14.17
C ARG A 234 4.58 -2.60 12.74
N GLN A 235 4.65 -3.51 11.79
CA GLN A 235 4.77 -3.16 10.37
C GLN A 235 3.55 -2.37 9.90
N ARG A 236 2.32 -2.79 10.27
CA ARG A 236 1.10 -2.01 10.00
C ARG A 236 1.12 -0.65 10.69
N THR A 237 1.58 -0.58 11.95
CA THR A 237 1.71 0.68 12.68
C THR A 237 2.62 1.67 11.96
N VAL A 238 3.78 1.21 11.46
CA VAL A 238 4.70 2.05 10.67
C VAL A 238 4.02 2.54 9.39
N LEU A 239 3.36 1.65 8.64
CA LEU A 239 2.66 2.04 7.41
C LEU A 239 1.49 2.97 7.68
N THR A 240 0.71 2.72 8.73
CA THR A 240 -0.39 3.63 9.14
C THR A 240 0.13 5.01 9.46
N ALA A 241 1.23 5.12 10.21
CA ALA A 241 1.86 6.40 10.52
C ALA A 241 2.39 7.08 9.25
N LEU A 242 2.94 6.32 8.32
CA LEU A 242 3.42 6.81 7.02
C LEU A 242 2.25 7.32 6.16
N PHE A 243 1.17 6.58 6.04
CA PHE A 243 -0.03 7.01 5.31
C PHE A 243 -0.67 8.25 5.95
N ASN A 244 -0.83 8.28 7.27
CA ASN A 244 -1.31 9.45 7.98
C ASN A 244 -0.42 10.68 7.70
N LYS A 245 0.89 10.49 7.69
CA LYS A 245 1.82 11.58 7.34
C LYS A 245 1.62 12.05 5.90
N ALA A 246 1.55 11.11 4.94
CA ALA A 246 1.37 11.41 3.52
C ALA A 246 0.02 12.09 3.22
N LEU A 247 -1.07 11.66 3.86
CA LEU A 247 -2.39 12.27 3.72
C LEU A 247 -2.47 13.71 4.26
N ASN A 248 -1.62 14.04 5.23
CA ASN A 248 -1.61 15.36 5.89
C ASN A 248 -0.54 16.33 5.35
N VAL A 249 0.24 15.96 4.33
CA VAL A 249 1.13 16.92 3.69
C VAL A 249 0.33 17.92 2.84
N PRO A 250 0.79 19.18 2.74
CA PRO A 250 0.17 20.14 1.82
C PRO A 250 0.13 19.63 0.39
N ALA A 251 -0.92 19.93 -0.36
CA ALA A 251 -1.06 19.48 -1.76
C ALA A 251 0.14 19.88 -2.65
N THR A 252 0.84 20.96 -2.32
CA THR A 252 2.07 21.39 -2.99
C THR A 252 3.24 20.42 -2.84
N GLN A 253 3.20 19.52 -1.84
CA GLN A 253 4.26 18.54 -1.56
C GLN A 253 3.93 17.14 -2.11
N TYR A 254 2.73 16.90 -2.67
CA TYR A 254 2.38 15.58 -3.20
C TYR A 254 3.31 15.09 -4.31
N LEU A 255 3.78 15.97 -5.17
CA LEU A 255 4.74 15.61 -6.21
C LEU A 255 6.10 15.20 -5.63
N ASP A 256 6.53 15.79 -4.52
CA ASP A 256 7.75 15.40 -3.82
C ASP A 256 7.60 14.01 -3.18
N VAL A 257 6.42 13.73 -2.58
CA VAL A 257 6.10 12.39 -2.04
C VAL A 257 6.12 11.33 -3.13
N ILE A 258 5.44 11.57 -4.26
CA ILE A 258 5.42 10.65 -5.40
C ILE A 258 6.85 10.45 -5.95
N SER A 259 7.63 11.53 -6.06
CA SER A 259 9.01 11.47 -6.53
C SER A 259 9.89 10.61 -5.64
N THR A 260 9.72 10.73 -4.33
CA THR A 260 10.45 9.94 -3.37
C THR A 260 10.07 8.46 -3.45
N LEU A 261 8.77 8.15 -3.45
CA LEU A 261 8.29 6.77 -3.60
C LEU A 261 8.83 6.14 -4.87
N ALA A 262 8.78 6.87 -6.00
CA ALA A 262 9.27 6.38 -7.28
C ALA A 262 10.78 6.07 -7.31
N GLN A 263 11.57 6.67 -6.42
CA GLN A 263 13.02 6.38 -6.31
C GLN A 263 13.33 5.14 -5.49
N TYR A 264 12.46 4.76 -4.57
CA TYR A 264 12.72 3.75 -3.55
C TYR A 264 11.73 2.59 -3.55
N ALA A 265 10.80 2.58 -4.48
CA ALA A 265 9.82 1.51 -4.63
C ALA A 265 9.84 0.96 -6.06
N THR A 266 9.65 -0.36 -6.17
CA THR A 266 9.40 -1.05 -7.43
C THR A 266 7.90 -1.26 -7.58
N THR A 267 7.34 -0.98 -8.77
CA THR A 267 5.89 -1.06 -9.02
C THR A 267 5.60 -1.31 -10.51
N ASN A 268 4.38 -1.79 -10.80
CA ASN A 268 3.84 -1.79 -12.17
C ASN A 268 3.00 -0.53 -12.47
N LEU A 269 2.66 0.27 -11.46
CA LEU A 269 1.80 1.44 -11.63
C LEU A 269 2.38 2.43 -12.65
N ASN A 270 1.56 2.79 -13.61
CA ASN A 270 1.87 3.82 -14.59
C ASN A 270 1.37 5.20 -14.15
N THR A 271 1.73 6.23 -14.89
CA THR A 271 1.36 7.63 -14.60
C THR A 271 -0.14 7.84 -14.47
N ASN A 272 -0.95 7.22 -15.34
CA ASN A 272 -2.41 7.40 -15.33
C ASN A 272 -3.03 6.75 -14.09
N GLU A 273 -2.54 5.58 -13.68
CA GLU A 273 -2.99 4.86 -12.48
C GLU A 273 -2.65 5.65 -11.22
N ILE A 274 -1.43 6.17 -11.11
CA ILE A 274 -1.03 7.03 -9.97
C ILE A 274 -1.91 8.28 -9.89
N LEU A 275 -2.19 8.94 -11.01
CA LEU A 275 -3.07 10.11 -11.04
C LEU A 275 -4.52 9.74 -10.71
N LYS A 276 -5.01 8.59 -11.16
CA LYS A 276 -6.33 8.05 -10.82
C LYS A 276 -6.43 7.80 -9.31
N LEU A 277 -5.44 7.15 -8.72
CA LEU A 277 -5.37 6.90 -7.27
C LEU A 277 -5.37 8.22 -6.49
N ALA A 278 -4.50 9.17 -6.87
CA ALA A 278 -4.43 10.48 -6.23
C ALA A 278 -5.76 11.25 -6.32
N THR A 279 -6.43 11.19 -7.46
CA THR A 279 -7.75 11.82 -7.66
C THR A 279 -8.81 11.15 -6.78
N LYS A 280 -8.80 9.81 -6.70
CA LYS A 280 -9.75 9.05 -5.90
C LYS A 280 -9.57 9.32 -4.41
N ILE A 281 -8.34 9.30 -3.90
CA ILE A 281 -8.00 9.70 -2.52
C ILE A 281 -8.43 11.15 -2.25
N GLY A 282 -8.16 12.06 -3.18
CA GLY A 282 -8.58 13.46 -3.08
C GLY A 282 -10.10 13.63 -2.98
N SER A 283 -10.88 12.82 -3.71
CA SER A 283 -12.34 12.85 -3.69
C SER A 283 -12.95 12.33 -2.37
N MET A 284 -12.23 11.47 -1.65
CA MET A 284 -12.62 10.97 -0.33
C MET A 284 -12.52 12.06 0.77
N GLY A 285 -11.86 13.18 0.49
CA GLY A 285 -11.63 14.25 1.45
C GLY A 285 -10.56 13.87 2.47
N LEU A 286 -9.36 14.39 2.28
CA LEU A 286 -8.15 14.02 3.01
C LEU A 286 -8.29 14.00 4.55
N ASN A 287 -9.18 14.82 5.11
CA ASN A 287 -9.42 14.92 6.56
C ASN A 287 -10.47 13.92 7.09
N GLY A 288 -11.06 13.11 6.22
CA GLY A 288 -12.15 12.19 6.57
C GLY A 288 -11.86 10.71 6.34
N VAL A 289 -10.69 10.39 5.76
CA VAL A 289 -10.32 8.99 5.51
C VAL A 289 -9.95 8.30 6.82
N THR A 290 -10.66 7.21 7.12
CA THR A 290 -10.32 6.34 8.27
C THR A 290 -9.36 5.26 7.82
N ILE A 291 -8.24 5.08 8.54
CA ILE A 291 -7.32 3.96 8.30
C ILE A 291 -7.70 2.81 9.23
N GLU A 292 -8.10 1.68 8.64
CA GLU A 292 -8.39 0.45 9.36
C GLU A 292 -7.27 -0.58 9.15
N GLN A 293 -7.10 -1.47 10.12
CA GLN A 293 -6.06 -2.48 10.08
C GLN A 293 -6.63 -3.84 10.43
N GLU A 294 -6.28 -4.86 9.65
CA GLU A 294 -6.63 -6.24 9.94
C GLU A 294 -5.48 -7.19 9.55
N ARG A 295 -5.54 -8.41 10.08
CA ARG A 295 -4.58 -9.47 9.82
C ARG A 295 -5.29 -10.80 9.53
N PHE A 296 -4.85 -11.47 8.49
CA PHE A 296 -5.35 -12.81 8.16
C PHE A 296 -4.22 -13.86 8.12
N PRO A 297 -4.56 -15.07 8.54
CA PRO A 297 -5.81 -15.51 9.18
C PRO A 297 -6.01 -14.86 10.55
N ILE A 298 -7.29 -14.66 10.97
CA ILE A 298 -7.64 -14.10 12.26
C ILE A 298 -7.51 -15.15 13.37
N ASP A 299 -7.53 -14.71 14.65
CA ASP A 299 -7.43 -15.59 15.79
C ASP A 299 -8.57 -16.63 15.81
N GLY A 300 -8.23 -17.86 16.16
CA GLY A 300 -9.17 -18.99 16.17
C GLY A 300 -9.30 -19.73 14.83
N TYR A 301 -8.74 -19.20 13.72
CA TYR A 301 -8.81 -19.82 12.39
C TYR A 301 -7.47 -20.33 11.87
N TYR A 302 -6.43 -20.33 12.69
CA TYR A 302 -5.10 -20.84 12.32
C TYR A 302 -4.47 -21.67 13.44
N GLU A 303 -3.48 -22.48 13.04
CA GLU A 303 -2.66 -23.30 13.94
C GLU A 303 -1.20 -23.30 13.47
N GLY A 304 -0.28 -23.22 14.40
CA GLY A 304 1.15 -23.41 14.15
C GLY A 304 1.48 -24.91 14.00
N THR A 305 1.89 -25.34 12.83
CA THR A 305 2.10 -26.74 12.48
C THR A 305 3.51 -27.01 11.96
N MET A 306 4.13 -28.12 12.39
CA MET A 306 5.39 -28.61 11.81
C MET A 306 5.09 -29.64 10.71
N ILE A 307 5.50 -29.34 9.48
CA ILE A 307 5.39 -30.25 8.33
C ILE A 307 6.81 -30.51 7.84
N ASP A 308 7.23 -31.76 7.84
CA ASP A 308 8.58 -32.19 7.45
C ASP A 308 9.72 -31.40 8.13
N GLY A 309 9.51 -31.05 9.41
CA GLY A 309 10.49 -30.30 10.20
C GLY A 309 10.51 -28.78 9.94
N ILE A 310 9.62 -28.27 9.11
CA ILE A 310 9.48 -26.84 8.81
C ILE A 310 8.19 -26.31 9.49
N TYR A 311 8.29 -25.16 10.14
CA TYR A 311 7.14 -24.48 10.73
C TYR A 311 6.29 -23.80 9.66
N TYR A 312 4.98 -24.04 9.71
CA TYR A 312 3.96 -23.38 8.89
C TYR A 312 2.81 -22.86 9.75
N LEU A 313 2.13 -21.84 9.27
CA LEU A 313 0.85 -21.40 9.81
C LEU A 313 -0.26 -22.00 8.92
N THR A 314 -0.81 -23.13 9.34
CA THR A 314 -1.99 -23.73 8.69
C THR A 314 -3.24 -23.00 9.13
N PHE A 315 -4.26 -22.94 8.29
CA PHE A 315 -5.49 -22.20 8.58
C PHE A 315 -6.69 -22.75 7.82
N ASP A 316 -7.90 -22.43 8.28
CA ASP A 316 -9.12 -22.71 7.51
C ASP A 316 -9.17 -21.81 6.28
N ALA A 317 -8.80 -22.35 5.14
CA ALA A 317 -8.72 -21.61 3.88
C ALA A 317 -10.07 -21.07 3.41
N THR A 318 -11.16 -21.86 3.60
CA THR A 318 -12.50 -21.44 3.17
C THR A 318 -13.05 -20.33 4.04
N ALA A 319 -12.96 -20.48 5.35
CA ALA A 319 -13.41 -19.45 6.29
C ALA A 319 -12.57 -18.17 6.12
N THR A 320 -11.24 -18.29 6.05
CA THR A 320 -10.34 -17.13 5.89
C THR A 320 -10.61 -16.39 4.57
N ARG A 321 -10.77 -17.11 3.44
CA ARG A 321 -11.13 -16.49 2.16
C ARG A 321 -12.44 -15.69 2.28
N THR A 322 -13.47 -16.28 2.86
CA THR A 322 -14.77 -15.62 3.07
C THR A 322 -14.63 -14.36 3.94
N GLN A 323 -13.87 -14.45 5.02
CA GLN A 323 -13.62 -13.32 5.93
C GLN A 323 -12.86 -12.19 5.21
N VAL A 324 -11.82 -12.53 4.43
CA VAL A 324 -11.06 -11.55 3.64
C VAL A 324 -11.97 -10.83 2.64
N MET A 325 -12.75 -11.58 1.86
CA MET A 325 -13.64 -10.99 0.86
C MET A 325 -14.71 -10.10 1.49
N ASN A 326 -15.32 -10.53 2.59
CA ASN A 326 -16.31 -9.72 3.33
C ASN A 326 -15.68 -8.46 3.92
N TYR A 327 -14.48 -8.54 4.46
CA TYR A 327 -13.78 -7.38 5.00
C TYR A 327 -13.41 -6.36 3.91
N ILE A 328 -12.87 -6.85 2.80
CA ILE A 328 -12.39 -5.99 1.72
C ILE A 328 -13.55 -5.40 0.91
N PHE A 329 -14.50 -6.23 0.49
CA PHE A 329 -15.54 -5.82 -0.46
C PHE A 329 -16.89 -5.45 0.18
N ASN A 330 -17.14 -5.80 1.45
CA ASN A 330 -18.41 -5.56 2.13
C ASN A 330 -18.26 -4.86 3.48
N ASP A 331 -17.07 -4.36 3.78
CA ASP A 331 -16.74 -3.61 5.00
C ASP A 331 -17.14 -4.33 6.32
N GLN A 332 -17.15 -5.66 6.31
CA GLN A 332 -17.49 -6.46 7.49
C GLN A 332 -16.23 -6.79 8.28
N ILE A 333 -16.15 -6.31 9.53
CA ILE A 333 -15.07 -6.67 10.45
C ILE A 333 -15.15 -8.17 10.73
N PRO A 334 -14.05 -8.94 10.53
CA PRO A 334 -14.04 -10.37 10.78
C PRO A 334 -14.12 -10.69 12.28
N TYR A 335 -14.76 -11.80 12.64
CA TYR A 335 -14.94 -12.27 14.02
C TYR A 335 -14.82 -13.80 14.10
#